data_955ca0f4c2e6887867bdd51d942e26bc
#
_entry.id   955ca0f4c2e6887867bdd51d942e26bc
#
_cell.length_a   1.000
_cell.length_b   1.000
_cell.length_c   1.000
_cell.angle_alpha   90.00
_cell.angle_beta   90.00
_cell.angle_gamma   90.00
#
_symmetry.space_group_name_H-M   'P 1'
#
loop_
_entity.id
_entity.type
_entity.pdbx_description
1 polymer ?
#
loop_
_entity_poly.entity_id
_entity_poly.type
_entity_poly.pdbx_seq_one_letter_code
_entity_poly.pdbx_strand_id
1 'polypeptide(L)'
;MYFVGIDISKFKHDCAIIDELGDVITPSWSFQNDCEGFSLLRELLDALDGEKKIGLEATGHYGQNLKLFLENNGFSFMEFNPLLINRFVRSKSLRKTKTDSIDALMIAQYLMTVEYKPYPPSFYTLEKLKSLTRFRDSLIRQRSKQMVELTNILDKVFPEFKPFFKGRFSATALYILSHYASPEKISNMNSKSYEPLRRLSRGRFSMVDFIELKTLARNTVGSTFDYLLQEMEITIDIYDQLQSKVEEIELQINDCVLGLAPPMLTIPGIG
;
A
#
# COMPACT_ATOMS: atom_id res chain seq x y z
N MET A 1 27.90 19.10 -20.03
CA MET A 1 27.08 18.15 -19.23
C MET A 1 26.82 18.78 -17.86
N TYR A 2 25.59 18.62 -17.30
CA TYR A 2 25.21 19.22 -16.03
C TYR A 2 24.76 18.16 -15.05
N PHE A 3 25.08 18.34 -13.76
CA PHE A 3 24.66 17.52 -12.66
C PHE A 3 23.72 18.32 -11.76
N VAL A 4 22.48 17.89 -11.68
CA VAL A 4 21.41 18.55 -10.94
C VAL A 4 21.11 17.73 -9.68
N GLY A 5 21.36 18.30 -8.52
CA GLY A 5 21.01 17.68 -7.24
C GLY A 5 19.74 18.32 -6.68
N ILE A 6 18.78 17.48 -6.29
CA ILE A 6 17.54 17.96 -5.67
C ILE A 6 17.33 17.26 -4.33
N ASP A 7 17.33 18.06 -3.27
CA ASP A 7 16.90 17.64 -1.94
C ASP A 7 15.40 17.80 -1.80
N ILE A 8 14.73 16.72 -1.36
CA ILE A 8 13.28 16.62 -1.35
C ILE A 8 12.75 16.81 0.07
N SER A 9 11.86 17.78 0.27
CA SER A 9 11.10 17.94 1.50
C SER A 9 9.60 18.06 1.24
N LYS A 10 8.80 18.12 2.29
CA LYS A 10 7.34 18.03 2.20
C LYS A 10 6.70 19.18 1.42
N PHE A 11 7.15 20.41 1.67
CA PHE A 11 6.50 21.61 1.14
C PHE A 11 7.32 22.33 0.09
N LYS A 12 8.63 22.17 0.13
CA LYS A 12 9.59 22.80 -0.80
C LYS A 12 10.67 21.79 -1.14
N HIS A 13 11.34 22.03 -2.23
CA HIS A 13 12.53 21.28 -2.64
C HIS A 13 13.69 22.24 -2.83
N ASP A 14 14.90 21.80 -2.57
CA ASP A 14 16.11 22.58 -2.81
C ASP A 14 16.88 21.97 -3.99
N CYS A 15 17.30 22.82 -4.96
CA CYS A 15 17.99 22.41 -6.17
C CYS A 15 19.33 23.13 -6.30
N ALA A 16 20.37 22.42 -6.72
CA ALA A 16 21.65 22.98 -7.09
C ALA A 16 22.15 22.34 -8.37
N ILE A 17 22.89 23.09 -9.20
CA ILE A 17 23.43 22.64 -10.48
C ILE A 17 24.91 22.92 -10.56
N ILE A 18 25.66 21.88 -10.93
CA ILE A 18 27.09 22.00 -11.22
C ILE A 18 27.39 21.50 -12.66
N ASP A 19 28.46 21.95 -13.22
CA ASP A 19 28.95 21.45 -14.52
C ASP A 19 29.87 20.22 -14.38
N GLU A 20 30.44 19.79 -15.48
CA GLU A 20 31.34 18.63 -15.53
C GLU A 20 32.71 18.88 -14.88
N LEU A 21 33.09 20.14 -14.60
CA LEU A 21 34.29 20.50 -13.87
C LEU A 21 34.02 20.60 -12.36
N GLY A 22 32.75 20.57 -11.95
CA GLY A 22 32.31 20.75 -10.57
C GLY A 22 32.06 22.21 -10.18
N ASP A 23 32.09 23.11 -11.16
CA ASP A 23 31.78 24.51 -10.93
C ASP A 23 30.28 24.73 -10.74
N VAL A 24 29.93 25.60 -9.80
CA VAL A 24 28.53 25.87 -9.46
C VAL A 24 27.90 26.78 -10.50
N ILE A 25 27.02 26.24 -11.32
CA ILE A 25 26.27 27.00 -12.34
C ILE A 25 25.05 27.67 -11.69
N THR A 26 24.32 26.93 -10.87
CA THR A 26 23.20 27.47 -10.10
C THR A 26 23.42 27.11 -8.62
N PRO A 27 23.65 28.12 -7.75
CA PRO A 27 23.74 27.88 -6.31
C PRO A 27 22.39 27.32 -5.81
N SER A 28 22.43 26.69 -4.65
CA SER A 28 21.22 26.10 -4.08
C SER A 28 20.09 27.13 -3.94
N TRP A 29 18.94 26.83 -4.53
CA TRP A 29 17.71 27.61 -4.46
C TRP A 29 16.53 26.72 -4.13
N SER A 30 15.51 27.30 -3.49
CA SER A 30 14.31 26.56 -3.09
C SER A 30 13.16 26.83 -4.03
N PHE A 31 12.35 25.79 -4.34
CA PHE A 31 11.09 25.91 -5.05
C PHE A 31 9.98 25.13 -4.31
N GLN A 32 8.74 25.61 -4.43
CA GLN A 32 7.60 25.01 -3.74
C GLN A 32 7.20 23.68 -4.41
N ASN A 33 6.62 22.78 -3.62
CA ASN A 33 6.04 21.52 -4.12
C ASN A 33 4.64 21.78 -4.67
N ASP A 34 4.56 22.63 -5.71
CA ASP A 34 3.34 23.06 -6.40
C ASP A 34 3.59 23.33 -7.88
N CYS A 35 2.56 23.75 -8.61
CA CYS A 35 2.61 23.98 -10.04
C CYS A 35 3.60 25.10 -10.42
N GLU A 36 3.65 26.19 -9.64
CA GLU A 36 4.54 27.32 -9.90
C GLU A 36 6.00 26.93 -9.69
N GLY A 37 6.31 26.24 -8.56
CA GLY A 37 7.65 25.75 -8.27
C GLY A 37 8.16 24.76 -9.32
N PHE A 38 7.29 23.87 -9.80
CA PHE A 38 7.67 22.92 -10.86
C PHE A 38 7.85 23.60 -12.23
N SER A 39 7.09 24.65 -12.51
CA SER A 39 7.28 25.45 -13.73
C SER A 39 8.64 26.17 -13.72
N LEU A 40 9.02 26.77 -12.59
CA LEU A 40 10.34 27.38 -12.41
C LEU A 40 11.48 26.36 -12.56
N LEU A 41 11.31 25.15 -11.99
CA LEU A 41 12.29 24.08 -12.18
C LEU A 41 12.44 23.70 -13.66
N ARG A 42 11.32 23.60 -14.39
CA ARG A 42 11.33 23.28 -15.81
C ARG A 42 12.06 24.36 -16.61
N GLU A 43 11.72 25.63 -16.41
CA GLU A 43 12.38 26.75 -17.09
C GLU A 43 13.90 26.72 -16.87
N LEU A 44 14.32 26.46 -15.63
CA LEU A 44 15.74 26.33 -15.29
C LEU A 44 16.39 25.15 -16.01
N LEU A 45 15.76 23.98 -16.03
CA LEU A 45 16.29 22.81 -16.72
C LEU A 45 16.32 22.99 -18.24
N ASP A 46 15.29 23.60 -18.81
CA ASP A 46 15.21 23.84 -20.26
C ASP A 46 16.25 24.90 -20.74
N ALA A 47 16.63 25.85 -19.86
CA ALA A 47 17.67 26.83 -20.15
C ALA A 47 19.10 26.25 -20.19
N LEU A 48 19.33 25.03 -19.73
CA LEU A 48 20.64 24.38 -19.76
C LEU A 48 20.87 23.71 -21.13
N ASP A 49 21.89 24.14 -21.86
CA ASP A 49 22.30 23.52 -23.13
C ASP A 49 23.12 22.26 -22.88
N GLY A 50 22.57 21.07 -23.20
CA GLY A 50 23.30 19.81 -23.14
C GLY A 50 22.68 18.77 -22.23
N GLU A 51 23.41 17.67 -22.01
CA GLU A 51 22.98 16.54 -21.21
C GLU A 51 22.81 16.92 -19.71
N LYS A 52 21.71 16.54 -19.14
CA LYS A 52 21.38 16.78 -17.72
C LYS A 52 21.24 15.45 -17.00
N LYS A 53 22.00 15.25 -15.93
CA LYS A 53 21.90 14.14 -15.02
C LYS A 53 21.26 14.64 -13.73
N ILE A 54 20.09 14.15 -13.38
CA ILE A 54 19.34 14.59 -12.21
C ILE A 54 19.43 13.53 -11.11
N GLY A 55 19.84 13.95 -9.92
CA GLY A 55 19.92 13.11 -8.73
C GLY A 55 18.97 13.59 -7.65
N LEU A 56 18.24 12.65 -7.04
CA LEU A 56 17.27 12.90 -5.98
C LEU A 56 17.65 12.08 -4.74
N GLU A 57 17.50 12.65 -3.55
CA GLU A 57 17.54 11.84 -2.32
C GLU A 57 16.19 11.15 -2.09
N ALA A 58 16.22 9.85 -1.74
CA ALA A 58 15.01 9.06 -1.46
C ALA A 58 14.36 9.48 -0.13
N THR A 59 13.32 10.30 -0.18
CA THR A 59 12.58 10.84 0.96
C THR A 59 11.16 10.29 1.07
N GLY A 60 10.96 9.02 0.74
CA GLY A 60 9.67 8.35 0.82
C GLY A 60 8.64 8.93 -0.17
N HIS A 61 7.43 9.27 0.34
CA HIS A 61 6.32 9.70 -0.53
C HIS A 61 6.39 11.17 -0.97
N TYR A 62 7.20 12.01 -0.32
CA TYR A 62 7.25 13.45 -0.64
C TYR A 62 7.82 13.73 -2.04
N GLY A 63 8.67 12.86 -2.55
CA GLY A 63 9.26 13.00 -3.90
C GLY A 63 8.37 12.52 -5.04
N GLN A 64 7.21 11.93 -4.78
CA GLN A 64 6.41 11.29 -5.82
C GLN A 64 5.93 12.28 -6.90
N ASN A 65 5.45 13.45 -6.48
CA ASN A 65 4.98 14.49 -7.41
C ASN A 65 6.12 15.02 -8.30
N LEU A 66 7.28 15.28 -7.71
CA LEU A 66 8.46 15.73 -8.44
C LEU A 66 8.95 14.68 -9.46
N LYS A 67 9.01 13.41 -9.06
CA LYS A 67 9.43 12.32 -9.96
C LYS A 67 8.48 12.17 -11.13
N LEU A 68 7.16 12.22 -10.88
CA LEU A 68 6.15 12.20 -11.93
C LEU A 68 6.26 13.41 -12.87
N PHE A 69 6.52 14.59 -12.31
CA PHE A 69 6.75 15.80 -13.10
C PHE A 69 7.99 15.66 -14.00
N LEU A 70 9.10 15.16 -13.49
CA LEU A 70 10.31 14.92 -14.26
C LEU A 70 10.08 13.92 -15.39
N GLU A 71 9.43 12.78 -15.10
CA GLU A 71 9.10 11.75 -16.10
C GLU A 71 8.20 12.30 -17.20
N ASN A 72 7.13 13.04 -16.84
CA ASN A 72 6.17 13.61 -17.79
C ASN A 72 6.80 14.69 -18.71
N ASN A 73 7.88 15.33 -18.27
CA ASN A 73 8.62 16.31 -19.05
C ASN A 73 9.87 15.73 -19.73
N GLY A 74 10.05 14.42 -19.73
CA GLY A 74 11.13 13.73 -20.42
C GLY A 74 12.50 13.84 -19.72
N PHE A 75 12.55 14.26 -18.46
CA PHE A 75 13.78 14.30 -17.68
C PHE A 75 14.01 12.95 -17.00
N SER A 76 15.14 12.32 -17.30
CA SER A 76 15.60 11.15 -16.57
C SER A 76 16.21 11.54 -15.22
N PHE A 77 16.00 10.72 -14.19
CA PHE A 77 16.54 10.95 -12.86
C PHE A 77 17.02 9.66 -12.21
N MET A 78 17.94 9.80 -11.25
CA MET A 78 18.45 8.72 -10.41
C MET A 78 18.15 9.04 -8.94
N GLU A 79 17.71 8.03 -8.18
CA GLU A 79 17.40 8.17 -6.76
C GLU A 79 18.50 7.56 -5.91
N PHE A 80 18.92 8.26 -4.87
CA PHE A 80 19.96 7.84 -3.95
C PHE A 80 19.42 7.45 -2.59
N ASN A 81 20.01 6.41 -2.01
CA ASN A 81 19.77 6.10 -0.60
C ASN A 81 20.38 7.21 0.28
N PRO A 82 19.60 7.80 1.21
CA PRO A 82 20.06 8.84 2.14
C PRO A 82 21.34 8.49 2.89
N LEU A 83 21.55 7.21 3.20
CA LEU A 83 22.76 6.74 3.87
C LEU A 83 24.04 6.95 3.02
N LEU A 84 23.93 6.85 1.70
CA LEU A 84 25.05 7.06 0.79
C LEU A 84 25.43 8.53 0.72
N ILE A 85 24.44 9.41 0.58
CA ILE A 85 24.64 10.86 0.60
C ILE A 85 25.26 11.28 1.94
N ASN A 86 24.71 10.83 3.07
CA ASN A 86 25.24 11.14 4.39
C ASN A 86 26.71 10.67 4.57
N ARG A 87 27.07 9.50 4.04
CA ARG A 87 28.47 9.00 4.07
C ARG A 87 29.39 9.89 3.23
N PHE A 88 28.94 10.29 2.05
CA PHE A 88 29.70 11.16 1.17
C PHE A 88 29.92 12.55 1.80
N VAL A 89 28.89 13.15 2.38
CA VAL A 89 28.97 14.43 3.12
C VAL A 89 30.00 14.33 4.24
N ARG A 90 29.95 13.26 5.04
CA ARG A 90 30.91 13.03 6.14
C ARG A 90 32.34 12.85 5.66
N SER A 91 32.55 12.29 4.47
CA SER A 91 33.89 12.14 3.89
C SER A 91 34.51 13.46 3.43
N LYS A 92 33.68 14.43 3.05
CA LYS A 92 34.12 15.76 2.54
C LYS A 92 34.22 16.85 3.62
N SER A 93 33.50 16.73 4.73
CA SER A 93 33.45 17.77 5.76
C SER A 93 33.59 17.21 7.17
N LEU A 94 34.55 17.72 7.91
CA LEU A 94 34.69 17.50 9.37
C LEU A 94 33.74 18.39 10.19
N ARG A 95 33.04 19.34 9.57
CA ARG A 95 32.12 20.27 10.25
C ARG A 95 30.68 19.78 10.17
N LYS A 96 29.99 19.73 11.32
CA LYS A 96 28.59 19.26 11.51
C LYS A 96 27.52 20.31 11.17
N THR A 97 27.77 21.30 10.32
CA THR A 97 26.73 22.29 9.97
C THR A 97 25.85 21.72 8.85
N LYS A 98 24.70 21.16 9.22
CA LYS A 98 23.62 20.82 8.27
C LYS A 98 22.82 22.07 7.96
N THR A 99 22.75 22.45 6.68
CA THR A 99 21.76 23.38 6.15
C THR A 99 21.20 22.75 4.88
N ASP A 100 19.89 22.82 4.67
CA ASP A 100 19.18 22.23 3.50
C ASP A 100 19.82 22.65 2.15
N SER A 101 20.38 23.87 2.09
CA SER A 101 21.11 24.39 0.92
C SER A 101 22.42 23.65 0.61
N ILE A 102 23.03 22.99 1.60
CA ILE A 102 24.24 22.20 1.40
C ILE A 102 23.88 20.82 0.86
N ASP A 103 22.71 20.29 1.20
CA ASP A 103 22.30 18.94 0.85
C ASP A 103 22.06 18.81 -0.67
N ALA A 104 21.40 19.77 -1.35
CA ALA A 104 21.21 19.75 -2.81
C ALA A 104 22.55 19.79 -3.58
N LEU A 105 23.48 20.65 -3.16
CA LEU A 105 24.81 20.72 -3.77
C LEU A 105 25.61 19.43 -3.56
N MET A 106 25.51 18.82 -2.37
CA MET A 106 26.16 17.55 -2.09
C MET A 106 25.59 16.39 -2.91
N ILE A 107 24.26 16.40 -3.19
CA ILE A 107 23.63 15.44 -4.10
C ILE A 107 24.20 15.60 -5.52
N ALA A 108 24.30 16.83 -6.04
CA ALA A 108 24.91 17.09 -7.35
C ALA A 108 26.35 16.62 -7.42
N GLN A 109 27.17 16.93 -6.41
CA GLN A 109 28.55 16.48 -6.33
C GLN A 109 28.68 14.95 -6.17
N TYR A 110 27.79 14.30 -5.43
CA TYR A 110 27.77 12.84 -5.32
C TYR A 110 27.42 12.20 -6.66
N LEU A 111 26.41 12.73 -7.35
CA LEU A 111 25.98 12.29 -8.66
C LEU A 111 27.12 12.29 -9.69
N MET A 112 28.02 13.25 -9.60
CA MET A 112 29.21 13.36 -10.47
C MET A 112 30.22 12.23 -10.21
N THR A 113 30.22 11.61 -9.00
CA THR A 113 31.20 10.57 -8.63
C THR A 113 30.73 9.14 -8.88
N VAL A 114 29.49 8.95 -9.28
CA VAL A 114 28.87 7.62 -9.45
C VAL A 114 28.45 7.39 -10.91
N GLU A 115 28.32 6.12 -11.29
CA GLU A 115 27.72 5.76 -12.57
C GLU A 115 26.25 6.16 -12.59
N TYR A 116 25.84 6.95 -13.58
CA TYR A 116 24.45 7.39 -13.73
C TYR A 116 23.57 6.23 -14.23
N LYS A 117 22.67 5.78 -13.36
CA LYS A 117 21.69 4.73 -13.65
C LYS A 117 20.29 5.29 -13.44
N PRO A 118 19.71 5.92 -14.48
CA PRO A 118 18.41 6.55 -14.34
C PRO A 118 17.32 5.53 -14.02
N TYR A 119 16.29 6.00 -13.37
CA TYR A 119 15.07 5.21 -13.14
C TYR A 119 14.47 4.76 -14.47
N PRO A 120 13.92 3.54 -14.55
CA PRO A 120 13.30 3.06 -15.78
C PRO A 120 12.07 3.89 -16.15
N PRO A 121 11.73 4.01 -17.45
CA PRO A 121 10.57 4.78 -17.93
C PRO A 121 9.20 4.31 -17.43
N SER A 122 9.13 3.24 -16.66
CA SER A 122 7.92 2.66 -16.05
C SER A 122 7.74 3.05 -14.59
N PHE A 123 8.38 4.12 -14.13
CA PHE A 123 8.34 4.55 -12.72
C PHE A 123 6.90 4.65 -12.17
N TYR A 124 6.00 5.33 -12.90
CA TYR A 124 4.61 5.51 -12.47
C TYR A 124 3.88 4.17 -12.27
N THR A 125 4.04 3.22 -13.18
CA THR A 125 3.40 1.90 -13.09
C THR A 125 3.93 1.09 -11.91
N LEU A 126 5.23 1.16 -11.65
CA LEU A 126 5.87 0.49 -10.50
C LEU A 126 5.43 1.13 -9.17
N GLU A 127 5.35 2.45 -9.09
CA GLU A 127 4.86 3.14 -7.88
C GLU A 127 3.37 2.89 -7.65
N LYS A 128 2.54 2.84 -8.70
CA LYS A 128 1.14 2.43 -8.61
C LYS A 128 1.02 1.03 -8.03
N LEU A 129 1.76 0.05 -8.57
CA LEU A 129 1.74 -1.33 -8.06
C LEU A 129 2.18 -1.41 -6.60
N LYS A 130 3.24 -0.70 -6.23
CA LYS A 130 3.75 -0.61 -4.86
C LYS A 130 2.72 0.00 -3.88
N SER A 131 2.05 1.07 -4.31
CA SER A 131 1.00 1.73 -3.54
C SER A 131 -0.21 0.82 -3.33
N LEU A 132 -0.71 0.19 -4.40
CA LEU A 132 -1.83 -0.75 -4.33
C LEU A 132 -1.52 -1.94 -3.41
N THR A 133 -0.32 -2.52 -3.53
CA THR A 133 0.09 -3.65 -2.68
C THR A 133 0.15 -3.28 -1.20
N ARG A 134 0.73 -2.11 -0.87
CA ARG A 134 0.76 -1.62 0.52
C ARG A 134 -0.63 -1.31 1.06
N PHE A 135 -1.49 -0.75 0.22
CA PHE A 135 -2.88 -0.45 0.59
C PHE A 135 -3.66 -1.74 0.83
N ARG A 136 -3.52 -2.75 -0.05
CA ARG A 136 -4.08 -4.08 0.14
C ARG A 136 -3.67 -4.68 1.49
N ASP A 137 -2.38 -4.64 1.81
CA ASP A 137 -1.88 -5.16 3.08
C ASP A 137 -2.48 -4.43 4.30
N SER A 138 -2.69 -3.13 4.19
CA SER A 138 -3.38 -2.34 5.21
C SER A 138 -4.82 -2.80 5.41
N LEU A 139 -5.57 -3.01 4.32
CA LEU A 139 -6.95 -3.52 4.37
C LEU A 139 -7.03 -4.92 4.97
N ILE A 140 -6.10 -5.82 4.60
CA ILE A 140 -6.03 -7.16 5.18
C ILE A 140 -5.79 -7.11 6.69
N ARG A 141 -4.90 -6.23 7.17
CA ARG A 141 -4.67 -6.06 8.61
C ARG A 141 -5.91 -5.55 9.33
N GLN A 142 -6.65 -4.60 8.73
CA GLN A 142 -7.90 -4.09 9.29
C GLN A 142 -8.97 -5.20 9.32
N ARG A 143 -9.12 -5.98 8.24
CA ARG A 143 -10.02 -7.14 8.19
C ARG A 143 -9.69 -8.18 9.26
N SER A 144 -8.39 -8.45 9.49
CA SER A 144 -7.95 -9.38 10.53
C SER A 144 -8.31 -8.90 11.94
N LYS A 145 -8.26 -7.58 12.20
CA LYS A 145 -8.74 -7.00 13.46
C LYS A 145 -10.24 -7.25 13.65
N GLN A 146 -11.06 -7.07 12.59
CA GLN A 146 -12.50 -7.35 12.69
C GLN A 146 -12.77 -8.82 13.01
N MET A 147 -11.96 -9.75 12.50
CA MET A 147 -12.07 -11.17 12.84
C MET A 147 -11.79 -11.47 14.32
N VAL A 148 -10.86 -10.73 14.92
CA VAL A 148 -10.59 -10.85 16.37
C VAL A 148 -11.79 -10.32 17.17
N GLU A 149 -12.31 -9.14 16.80
CA GLU A 149 -13.49 -8.57 17.47
C GLU A 149 -14.71 -9.47 17.33
N LEU A 150 -14.96 -9.99 16.14
CA LEU A 150 -16.05 -10.95 15.89
C LEU A 150 -15.89 -12.22 16.76
N THR A 151 -14.68 -12.70 16.95
CA THR A 151 -14.40 -13.82 17.86
C THR A 151 -14.79 -13.48 19.29
N ASN A 152 -14.36 -12.31 19.78
CA ASN A 152 -14.66 -11.87 21.15
C ASN A 152 -16.17 -11.69 21.40
N ILE A 153 -16.91 -11.24 20.39
CA ILE A 153 -18.36 -11.09 20.46
C ILE A 153 -19.03 -12.46 20.43
N LEU A 154 -18.60 -13.35 19.53
CA LEU A 154 -19.16 -14.71 19.42
C LEU A 154 -18.95 -15.54 20.69
N ASP A 155 -17.82 -15.38 21.38
CA ASP A 155 -17.56 -16.04 22.65
C ASP A 155 -18.60 -15.66 23.73
N LYS A 156 -19.27 -14.50 23.58
CA LYS A 156 -20.34 -14.03 24.46
C LYS A 156 -21.74 -14.39 23.97
N VAL A 157 -21.96 -14.28 22.65
CA VAL A 157 -23.30 -14.41 22.01
C VAL A 157 -23.61 -15.84 21.62
N PHE A 158 -22.64 -16.58 21.13
CA PHE A 158 -22.79 -17.96 20.65
C PHE A 158 -21.47 -18.73 20.77
N PRO A 159 -21.03 -19.07 21.98
CA PRO A 159 -19.73 -19.71 22.22
C PRO A 159 -19.56 -21.05 21.51
N GLU A 160 -20.67 -21.77 21.23
CA GLU A 160 -20.66 -23.05 20.54
C GLU A 160 -20.37 -22.94 19.03
N PHE A 161 -20.54 -21.74 18.43
CA PHE A 161 -20.39 -21.52 16.99
C PHE A 161 -18.99 -21.85 16.47
N LYS A 162 -17.97 -21.29 17.11
CA LYS A 162 -16.59 -21.45 16.67
C LYS A 162 -16.05 -22.88 16.82
N PRO A 163 -16.29 -23.60 17.94
CA PRO A 163 -15.97 -25.03 18.05
C PRO A 163 -16.66 -25.89 16.99
N PHE A 164 -17.93 -25.64 16.68
CA PHE A 164 -18.66 -26.33 15.62
C PHE A 164 -17.94 -26.24 14.27
N PHE A 165 -17.38 -25.08 13.91
CA PHE A 165 -16.54 -24.88 12.71
C PHE A 165 -15.06 -25.20 12.93
N LYS A 166 -14.71 -25.99 13.96
CA LYS A 166 -13.33 -26.42 14.28
C LYS A 166 -12.35 -25.24 14.43
N GLY A 167 -12.82 -24.17 15.03
CA GLY A 167 -12.07 -22.96 15.30
C GLY A 167 -11.80 -22.08 14.06
N ARG A 168 -12.40 -22.37 12.89
CA ARG A 168 -12.15 -21.66 11.63
C ARG A 168 -13.37 -20.89 11.17
N PHE A 169 -13.17 -19.67 10.71
CA PHE A 169 -14.17 -18.92 9.94
C PHE A 169 -14.11 -19.33 8.47
N SER A 170 -14.74 -20.48 8.15
CA SER A 170 -14.90 -20.91 6.77
C SER A 170 -15.83 -19.95 6.00
N ALA A 171 -15.81 -19.98 4.66
CA ALA A 171 -16.76 -19.21 3.86
C ALA A 171 -18.24 -19.50 4.27
N THR A 172 -18.54 -20.76 4.62
CA THR A 172 -19.87 -21.14 5.13
C THR A 172 -20.17 -20.50 6.49
N ALA A 173 -19.20 -20.47 7.41
CA ALA A 173 -19.37 -19.83 8.72
C ALA A 173 -19.61 -18.31 8.57
N LEU A 174 -18.81 -17.64 7.75
CA LEU A 174 -18.96 -16.21 7.48
C LEU A 174 -20.30 -15.91 6.81
N TYR A 175 -20.71 -16.69 5.82
CA TYR A 175 -22.01 -16.54 5.18
C TYR A 175 -23.18 -16.64 6.19
N ILE A 176 -23.10 -17.60 7.13
CA ILE A 176 -24.12 -17.75 8.17
C ILE A 176 -24.15 -16.51 9.04
N LEU A 177 -23.00 -15.99 9.47
CA LEU A 177 -22.93 -14.80 10.31
C LEU A 177 -23.44 -13.54 9.59
N SER A 178 -23.09 -13.34 8.32
CA SER A 178 -23.55 -12.20 7.52
C SER A 178 -25.07 -12.21 7.25
N HIS A 179 -25.69 -13.39 7.16
CA HIS A 179 -27.12 -13.50 6.85
C HIS A 179 -28.00 -13.76 8.07
N TYR A 180 -27.43 -14.33 9.12
CA TYR A 180 -28.14 -14.77 10.33
C TYR A 180 -27.36 -14.37 11.58
N ALA A 181 -27.19 -13.07 11.77
CA ALA A 181 -26.33 -12.47 12.79
C ALA A 181 -26.86 -12.65 14.25
N SER A 182 -27.58 -13.73 14.55
CA SER A 182 -27.96 -14.09 15.92
C SER A 182 -28.28 -15.59 16.06
N PRO A 183 -28.08 -16.18 17.24
CA PRO A 183 -28.48 -17.56 17.50
C PRO A 183 -29.97 -17.80 17.20
N GLU A 184 -30.83 -16.85 17.49
CA GLU A 184 -32.26 -16.94 17.19
C GLU A 184 -32.51 -17.05 15.68
N LYS A 185 -31.94 -16.17 14.88
CA LYS A 185 -32.04 -16.22 13.40
C LYS A 185 -31.51 -17.54 12.86
N ILE A 186 -30.38 -18.06 13.39
CA ILE A 186 -29.78 -19.33 12.98
C ILE A 186 -30.73 -20.50 13.36
N SER A 187 -31.30 -20.51 14.55
CA SER A 187 -32.22 -21.56 14.97
C SER A 187 -33.50 -21.62 14.11
N ASN A 188 -33.91 -20.47 13.57
CA ASN A 188 -35.10 -20.32 12.73
C ASN A 188 -34.86 -20.52 11.23
N MET A 189 -33.60 -20.81 10.79
CA MET A 189 -33.30 -21.12 9.38
C MET A 189 -34.21 -22.23 8.87
N ASN A 190 -34.72 -22.10 7.65
CA ASN A 190 -35.57 -23.07 6.98
C ASN A 190 -34.77 -23.93 5.96
N SER A 191 -35.42 -24.93 5.36
CA SER A 191 -34.78 -25.82 4.39
C SER A 191 -34.23 -25.08 3.15
N LYS A 192 -34.80 -23.93 2.79
CA LYS A 192 -34.27 -23.10 1.66
C LYS A 192 -32.92 -22.47 2.01
N SER A 193 -32.65 -22.21 3.29
CA SER A 193 -31.37 -21.68 3.77
C SER A 193 -30.22 -22.69 3.66
N TYR A 194 -30.52 -23.98 3.57
CA TYR A 194 -29.50 -25.04 3.47
C TYR A 194 -28.79 -25.07 2.12
N GLU A 195 -29.53 -24.90 1.02
CA GLU A 195 -28.94 -25.07 -0.32
C GLU A 195 -27.78 -24.10 -0.64
N PRO A 196 -27.84 -22.80 -0.31
CA PRO A 196 -26.70 -21.91 -0.43
C PRO A 196 -25.47 -22.38 0.38
N LEU A 197 -25.67 -22.86 1.60
CA LEU A 197 -24.61 -23.35 2.50
C LEU A 197 -23.93 -24.60 1.93
N ARG A 198 -24.73 -25.53 1.39
CA ARG A 198 -24.25 -26.74 0.73
C ARG A 198 -23.36 -26.40 -0.48
N ARG A 199 -23.83 -25.47 -1.33
CA ARG A 199 -23.06 -25.02 -2.53
C ARG A 199 -21.76 -24.38 -2.13
N LEU A 200 -21.80 -23.43 -1.19
CA LEU A 200 -20.62 -22.69 -0.72
C LEU A 200 -19.56 -23.60 -0.10
N SER A 201 -20.02 -24.64 0.63
CA SER A 201 -19.13 -25.65 1.23
C SER A 201 -18.66 -26.72 0.26
N ARG A 202 -19.10 -26.68 -1.01
CA ARG A 202 -18.87 -27.76 -2.00
C ARG A 202 -19.35 -29.14 -1.47
N GLY A 203 -20.51 -29.16 -0.81
CA GLY A 203 -21.11 -30.35 -0.23
C GLY A 203 -20.53 -30.83 1.09
N ARG A 204 -19.52 -30.14 1.66
CA ARG A 204 -18.91 -30.51 2.97
C ARG A 204 -19.80 -30.20 4.17
N PHE A 205 -20.67 -29.21 4.05
CA PHE A 205 -21.67 -28.87 5.05
C PHE A 205 -22.93 -29.70 4.76
N SER A 206 -23.13 -30.75 5.55
CA SER A 206 -24.21 -31.72 5.35
C SER A 206 -25.53 -31.23 5.95
N MET A 207 -26.62 -31.94 5.65
CA MET A 207 -27.92 -31.71 6.32
C MET A 207 -27.84 -32.00 7.83
N VAL A 208 -26.99 -32.94 8.23
CA VAL A 208 -26.76 -33.25 9.66
C VAL A 208 -26.10 -32.03 10.33
N ASP A 209 -25.04 -31.45 9.72
CA ASP A 209 -24.40 -30.25 10.26
C ASP A 209 -25.40 -29.09 10.35
N PHE A 210 -26.30 -28.94 9.38
CA PHE A 210 -27.31 -27.90 9.37
C PHE A 210 -28.29 -28.04 10.53
N ILE A 211 -28.76 -29.26 10.83
CA ILE A 211 -29.66 -29.55 11.94
C ILE A 211 -28.92 -29.37 13.27
N GLU A 212 -27.69 -29.86 13.38
CA GLU A 212 -26.84 -29.72 14.55
C GLU A 212 -26.62 -28.25 14.90
N LEU A 213 -26.21 -27.42 13.92
CA LEU A 213 -26.00 -25.99 14.14
C LEU A 213 -27.26 -25.29 14.65
N LYS A 214 -28.44 -25.61 14.08
CA LYS A 214 -29.72 -25.08 14.54
C LYS A 214 -30.04 -25.50 15.99
N THR A 215 -29.68 -26.71 16.33
CA THR A 215 -29.88 -27.23 17.70
C THR A 215 -28.96 -26.55 18.70
N LEU A 216 -27.68 -26.36 18.34
CA LEU A 216 -26.73 -25.58 19.15
C LEU A 216 -27.23 -24.15 19.34
N ALA A 217 -27.68 -23.50 18.27
CA ALA A 217 -28.18 -22.14 18.33
C ALA A 217 -29.40 -21.97 19.19
N ARG A 218 -30.28 -23.00 19.23
CA ARG A 218 -31.47 -23.02 20.09
C ARG A 218 -31.12 -23.19 21.56
N ASN A 219 -30.08 -23.94 21.85
CA ASN A 219 -29.67 -24.34 23.20
C ASN A 219 -28.42 -23.60 23.69
N THR A 220 -28.03 -22.53 23.00
CA THR A 220 -26.82 -21.78 23.35
C THR A 220 -26.87 -21.24 24.77
N VAL A 221 -25.73 -21.23 25.45
CA VAL A 221 -25.54 -20.55 26.73
C VAL A 221 -25.15 -19.08 26.56
N GLY A 222 -25.02 -18.64 25.32
CA GLY A 222 -24.62 -17.25 25.01
C GLY A 222 -25.66 -16.20 25.39
N SER A 223 -25.19 -14.98 25.59
CA SER A 223 -26.01 -13.82 25.92
C SER A 223 -26.49 -13.10 24.67
N THR A 224 -27.80 -12.93 24.52
CA THR A 224 -28.45 -12.30 23.37
C THR A 224 -28.89 -10.86 23.69
N PHE A 225 -28.08 -10.10 24.43
CA PHE A 225 -28.34 -8.67 24.64
C PHE A 225 -28.29 -7.89 23.33
N ASP A 226 -29.25 -6.98 23.15
CA ASP A 226 -29.41 -6.22 21.91
C ASP A 226 -28.12 -5.48 21.48
N TYR A 227 -27.38 -4.91 22.44
CA TYR A 227 -26.12 -4.21 22.14
C TYR A 227 -25.03 -5.17 21.61
N LEU A 228 -24.94 -6.41 22.09
CA LEU A 228 -23.98 -7.40 21.59
C LEU A 228 -24.35 -7.87 20.17
N LEU A 229 -25.64 -8.04 19.91
CA LEU A 229 -26.12 -8.38 18.57
C LEU A 229 -25.86 -7.26 17.59
N GLN A 230 -26.05 -6.00 18.01
CA GLN A 230 -25.74 -4.83 17.21
C GLN A 230 -24.23 -4.71 16.94
N GLU A 231 -23.38 -4.91 17.96
CA GLU A 231 -21.92 -4.94 17.79
C GLU A 231 -21.50 -6.03 16.79
N MET A 232 -22.13 -7.21 16.85
CA MET A 232 -21.85 -8.30 15.93
C MET A 232 -22.25 -7.97 14.49
N GLU A 233 -23.44 -7.42 14.26
CA GLU A 233 -23.91 -7.00 12.94
C GLU A 233 -22.97 -5.94 12.33
N ILE A 234 -22.62 -4.90 13.08
CA ILE A 234 -21.70 -3.85 12.62
C ILE A 234 -20.33 -4.43 12.29
N THR A 235 -19.79 -5.32 13.13
CA THR A 235 -18.47 -5.93 12.91
C THR A 235 -18.45 -6.79 11.65
N ILE A 236 -19.52 -7.52 11.39
CA ILE A 236 -19.68 -8.33 10.17
C ILE A 236 -19.76 -7.42 8.94
N ASP A 237 -20.56 -6.36 8.99
CA ASP A 237 -20.68 -5.41 7.88
C ASP A 237 -19.34 -4.77 7.52
N ILE A 238 -18.56 -4.34 8.53
CA ILE A 238 -17.21 -3.80 8.32
C ILE A 238 -16.30 -4.87 7.72
N TYR A 239 -16.36 -6.11 8.18
CA TYR A 239 -15.58 -7.21 7.63
C TYR A 239 -15.91 -7.44 6.16
N ASP A 240 -17.19 -7.52 5.79
CA ASP A 240 -17.64 -7.77 4.42
C ASP A 240 -17.25 -6.61 3.48
N GLN A 241 -17.35 -5.36 3.95
CA GLN A 241 -16.88 -4.20 3.20
C GLN A 241 -15.35 -4.25 2.96
N LEU A 242 -14.56 -4.59 3.98
CA LEU A 242 -13.12 -4.72 3.85
C LEU A 242 -12.74 -5.87 2.91
N GLN A 243 -13.45 -6.99 2.97
CA GLN A 243 -13.26 -8.13 2.06
C GLN A 243 -13.50 -7.73 0.61
N SER A 244 -14.63 -7.06 0.33
CA SER A 244 -14.95 -6.56 -1.01
C SER A 244 -13.88 -5.59 -1.53
N LYS A 245 -13.37 -4.69 -0.67
CA LYS A 245 -12.32 -3.75 -1.06
C LYS A 245 -10.97 -4.42 -1.30
N VAL A 246 -10.64 -5.47 -0.56
CA VAL A 246 -9.44 -6.28 -0.84
C VAL A 246 -9.54 -6.91 -2.23
N GLU A 247 -10.68 -7.52 -2.57
CA GLU A 247 -10.91 -8.14 -3.88
C GLU A 247 -10.82 -7.13 -5.03
N GLU A 248 -11.40 -5.92 -4.85
CA GLU A 248 -11.31 -4.83 -5.81
C GLU A 248 -9.85 -4.40 -6.07
N ILE A 249 -9.05 -4.25 -5.01
CA ILE A 249 -7.64 -3.89 -5.12
C ILE A 249 -6.82 -5.02 -5.73
N GLU A 250 -7.12 -6.28 -5.45
CA GLU A 250 -6.47 -7.44 -6.07
C GLU A 250 -6.68 -7.48 -7.59
N LEU A 251 -7.86 -7.14 -8.07
CA LEU A 251 -8.11 -7.01 -9.51
C LEU A 251 -7.24 -5.91 -10.12
N GLN A 252 -7.16 -4.73 -9.48
CA GLN A 252 -6.31 -3.63 -9.97
C GLN A 252 -4.82 -3.99 -9.96
N ILE A 253 -4.35 -4.74 -8.95
CA ILE A 253 -2.97 -5.25 -8.89
C ILE A 253 -2.72 -6.20 -10.07
N ASN A 254 -3.63 -7.14 -10.32
CA ASN A 254 -3.52 -8.09 -11.43
C ASN A 254 -3.46 -7.37 -12.79
N ASP A 255 -4.30 -6.37 -13.02
CA ASP A 255 -4.28 -5.56 -14.24
C ASP A 255 -2.93 -4.84 -14.42
N CYS A 256 -2.39 -4.27 -13.34
CA CYS A 256 -1.07 -3.64 -13.37
C CYS A 256 0.05 -4.64 -13.68
N VAL A 257 0.01 -5.84 -13.09
CA VAL A 257 1.01 -6.89 -13.33
C VAL A 257 0.95 -7.40 -14.77
N LEU A 258 -0.26 -7.62 -15.31
CA LEU A 258 -0.45 -8.02 -16.70
C LEU A 258 0.08 -6.96 -17.67
N GLY A 259 -0.16 -5.68 -17.38
CA GLY A 259 0.35 -4.56 -18.19
C GLY A 259 1.90 -4.44 -18.18
N LEU A 260 2.55 -4.85 -17.11
CA LEU A 260 4.03 -4.87 -17.01
C LEU A 260 4.63 -6.09 -17.71
N ALA A 261 3.87 -7.17 -17.90
CA ALA A 261 4.31 -8.45 -18.46
C ALA A 261 5.70 -8.91 -17.95
N PRO A 262 5.94 -8.93 -16.60
CA PRO A 262 7.27 -9.22 -16.08
C PRO A 262 7.70 -10.64 -16.45
N PRO A 263 8.98 -10.83 -16.87
CA PRO A 263 9.49 -12.14 -17.31
C PRO A 263 9.28 -13.27 -16.29
N MET A 264 9.21 -12.94 -15.00
CA MET A 264 8.99 -13.94 -13.94
C MET A 264 7.65 -14.68 -14.04
N LEU A 265 6.63 -14.10 -14.68
CA LEU A 265 5.34 -14.78 -14.91
C LEU A 265 5.43 -15.94 -15.90
N THR A 266 6.52 -16.04 -16.66
CA THR A 266 6.76 -17.17 -17.59
C THR A 266 7.39 -18.38 -16.88
N ILE A 267 7.80 -18.23 -15.61
CA ILE A 267 8.43 -19.30 -14.83
C ILE A 267 7.32 -20.21 -14.25
N PRO A 268 7.30 -21.52 -14.55
CA PRO A 268 6.31 -22.42 -13.98
C PRO A 268 6.31 -22.39 -12.44
N GLY A 269 5.14 -22.16 -11.83
CA GLY A 269 4.95 -22.13 -10.38
C GLY A 269 5.11 -20.76 -9.72
N ILE A 270 5.34 -19.69 -10.48
CA ILE A 270 5.37 -18.29 -9.96
C ILE A 270 4.09 -17.52 -10.34
N GLY A 271 3.22 -18.08 -11.16
CA GLY A 271 1.94 -17.47 -11.58
C GLY A 271 0.75 -17.93 -10.74
#